data_58e8746932c59b47cd2d705019709926
#
_entry.id   58e8746932c59b47cd2d705019709926
#
_cell.length_a   1.000
_cell.length_b   1.000
_cell.length_c   1.000
_cell.angle_alpha   90.00
_cell.angle_beta   90.00
_cell.angle_gamma   90.00
#
_symmetry.space_group_name_H-M   'P 1'
#
loop_
_entity.id
_entity.type
_entity.pdbx_description
1 polymer ?
#
loop_
_entity_poly.entity_id
_entity_poly.type
_entity_poly.pdbx_seq_one_letter_code
_entity_poly.pdbx_strand_id
1 'polypeptide(L)'
;MRKSATKLMAVLTFGASTIMMSGSVLAEEWPLVGGDYWEVTGIDIQDGGGYKYAKWLATEWRKDLEFAKSKGWIKDYMVIANVHARSDEADLYLIRVRESIVSAAEGEKRQKEYLEWQSKSIEKMQSESGNRAEYRTVMSDSLLQVLKFRD
;
A
#
# COMPACT_ATOMS: atom_id res chain seq x y z
N MET A 1 -48.93 19.08 84.85
CA MET A 1 -47.57 18.75 84.37
C MET A 1 -47.69 17.66 83.30
N ARG A 2 -47.52 17.99 82.04
CA ARG A 2 -47.68 17.06 80.87
C ARG A 2 -46.34 16.54 80.45
N LYS A 3 -46.17 15.23 80.45
CA LYS A 3 -45.01 14.56 79.89
C LYS A 3 -45.23 14.29 78.41
N SER A 4 -44.44 14.88 77.58
CA SER A 4 -44.44 14.66 76.12
C SER A 4 -43.54 13.44 75.79
N ALA A 5 -44.10 12.47 75.14
CA ALA A 5 -43.36 11.26 74.66
C ALA A 5 -42.97 11.46 73.22
N THR A 6 -41.69 11.57 72.95
CA THR A 6 -41.14 11.66 71.61
C THR A 6 -41.05 10.27 70.99
N LYS A 7 -41.81 10.07 69.93
CA LYS A 7 -41.73 8.82 69.13
C LYS A 7 -40.52 8.92 68.18
N LEU A 8 -39.56 7.99 68.31
CA LEU A 8 -38.46 7.81 67.44
C LEU A 8 -38.91 7.00 66.22
N MET A 9 -38.87 7.60 65.06
CA MET A 9 -39.23 6.94 63.78
C MET A 9 -37.96 6.48 63.10
N ALA A 10 -37.75 5.16 63.04
CA ALA A 10 -36.64 4.54 62.34
C ALA A 10 -36.94 4.52 60.83
N VAL A 11 -36.16 5.26 60.05
CA VAL A 11 -36.21 5.17 58.58
C VAL A 11 -35.27 4.05 58.12
N LEU A 12 -35.81 2.97 57.61
CA LEU A 12 -35.06 1.94 56.90
C LEU A 12 -34.80 2.39 55.48
N THR A 13 -33.58 2.80 55.19
CA THR A 13 -33.11 3.05 53.82
C THR A 13 -32.76 1.74 53.17
N PHE A 14 -33.59 1.26 52.26
CA PHE A 14 -33.25 0.15 51.35
C PHE A 14 -32.26 0.63 50.30
N GLY A 15 -30.98 0.31 50.47
CA GLY A 15 -29.97 0.56 49.45
C GLY A 15 -30.12 -0.43 48.29
N ALA A 16 -30.70 0.02 47.19
CA ALA A 16 -30.69 -0.75 45.96
C ALA A 16 -29.26 -0.69 45.36
N SER A 17 -28.47 -1.74 45.59
CA SER A 17 -27.19 -1.93 44.91
C SER A 17 -27.45 -2.30 43.45
N THR A 18 -27.38 -1.33 42.55
CA THR A 18 -27.37 -1.56 41.11
C THR A 18 -26.03 -2.17 40.74
N ILE A 19 -25.97 -3.46 40.57
CA ILE A 19 -24.81 -4.16 39.99
C ILE A 19 -24.78 -3.77 38.51
N MET A 20 -23.96 -2.77 38.13
CA MET A 20 -23.61 -2.51 36.75
C MET A 20 -22.73 -3.66 36.27
N MET A 21 -23.32 -4.64 35.61
CA MET A 21 -22.58 -5.59 34.79
C MET A 21 -21.98 -4.81 33.63
N SER A 22 -20.73 -4.37 33.77
CA SER A 22 -19.91 -3.92 32.68
C SER A 22 -19.63 -5.13 31.79
N GLY A 23 -20.53 -5.43 30.87
CA GLY A 23 -20.27 -6.34 29.78
C GLY A 23 -19.10 -5.78 29.00
N SER A 24 -17.95 -6.44 29.05
CA SER A 24 -16.85 -6.17 28.14
C SER A 24 -17.38 -6.41 26.72
N VAL A 25 -17.72 -5.36 26.02
CA VAL A 25 -17.91 -5.42 24.56
C VAL A 25 -16.55 -5.78 24.02
N LEU A 26 -16.34 -7.06 23.72
CA LEU A 26 -15.19 -7.49 22.93
C LEU A 26 -15.33 -6.75 21.61
N ALA A 27 -14.44 -5.79 21.36
CA ALA A 27 -14.38 -5.13 20.07
C ALA A 27 -14.14 -6.19 19.02
N GLU A 28 -15.12 -6.38 18.13
CA GLU A 28 -14.99 -7.31 17.02
C GLU A 28 -13.83 -6.86 16.14
N GLU A 29 -12.84 -7.71 15.99
CA GLU A 29 -11.69 -7.40 15.17
C GLU A 29 -12.04 -7.50 13.68
N TRP A 30 -11.53 -6.57 12.89
CA TRP A 30 -11.72 -6.60 11.44
C TRP A 30 -11.10 -7.89 10.86
N PRO A 31 -11.83 -8.67 10.03
CA PRO A 31 -11.40 -9.99 9.60
C PRO A 31 -10.24 -9.99 8.59
N LEU A 32 -9.82 -8.82 8.10
CA LEU A 32 -8.71 -8.66 7.17
C LEU A 32 -7.60 -7.83 7.80
N VAL A 33 -6.35 -8.17 7.49
CA VAL A 33 -5.16 -7.39 7.87
C VAL A 33 -4.37 -6.98 6.63
N GLY A 34 -3.74 -5.80 6.69
CA GLY A 34 -2.89 -5.30 5.63
C GLY A 34 -1.62 -6.14 5.48
N GLY A 35 -1.28 -6.43 4.25
CA GLY A 35 -0.02 -7.06 3.85
C GLY A 35 0.85 -6.11 3.03
N ASP A 36 1.64 -6.68 2.13
CA ASP A 36 2.54 -5.94 1.24
C ASP A 36 1.78 -4.97 0.32
N TYR A 37 2.49 -3.95 -0.11
CA TYR A 37 2.01 -2.98 -1.11
C TYR A 37 2.52 -3.35 -2.50
N TRP A 38 1.66 -3.21 -3.49
CA TRP A 38 1.96 -3.42 -4.89
C TRP A 38 1.82 -2.08 -5.64
N GLU A 39 2.93 -1.59 -6.19
CA GLU A 39 2.91 -0.53 -7.19
C GLU A 39 2.66 -1.20 -8.54
N VAL A 40 1.55 -0.89 -9.18
CA VAL A 40 1.10 -1.52 -10.43
C VAL A 40 0.99 -0.45 -11.51
N THR A 41 1.87 -0.53 -12.49
CA THR A 41 1.84 0.36 -13.66
C THR A 41 1.26 -0.38 -14.85
N GLY A 42 0.14 0.09 -15.38
CA GLY A 42 -0.50 -0.43 -16.60
C GLY A 42 0.13 0.19 -17.85
N ILE A 43 0.48 -0.65 -18.80
CA ILE A 43 1.17 -0.28 -20.05
C ILE A 43 0.36 -0.76 -21.25
N ASP A 44 0.06 0.16 -22.16
CA ASP A 44 -0.40 -0.12 -23.52
C ASP A 44 0.81 -0.10 -24.47
N ILE A 45 0.91 -1.11 -25.34
CA ILE A 45 2.02 -1.27 -26.28
C ILE A 45 1.54 -0.86 -27.67
N GLN A 46 2.22 0.13 -28.24
CA GLN A 46 1.94 0.59 -29.59
C GLN A 46 2.26 -0.50 -30.63
N ASP A 47 1.53 -0.50 -31.73
CA ASP A 47 1.75 -1.43 -32.85
C ASP A 47 3.22 -1.46 -33.27
N GLY A 48 3.80 -2.66 -33.33
CA GLY A 48 5.21 -2.88 -33.63
C GLY A 48 6.18 -2.57 -32.49
N GLY A 49 5.70 -2.05 -31.36
CA GLY A 49 6.53 -1.67 -30.20
C GLY A 49 6.93 -2.83 -29.27
N GLY A 50 6.24 -3.96 -29.35
CA GLY A 50 6.33 -5.04 -28.38
C GLY A 50 7.74 -5.57 -28.16
N TYR A 51 8.49 -5.87 -29.22
CA TYR A 51 9.86 -6.37 -29.11
C TYR A 51 10.83 -5.33 -28.52
N LYS A 52 10.68 -4.06 -28.94
CA LYS A 52 11.52 -2.95 -28.44
C LYS A 52 11.29 -2.76 -26.94
N TYR A 53 10.02 -2.84 -26.50
CA TYR A 53 9.67 -2.71 -25.10
C TYR A 53 10.12 -3.93 -24.27
N ALA A 54 9.94 -5.15 -24.77
CA ALA A 54 10.38 -6.36 -24.11
C ALA A 54 11.91 -6.37 -23.88
N LYS A 55 12.70 -5.90 -24.87
CA LYS A 55 14.15 -5.73 -24.70
C LYS A 55 14.47 -4.75 -23.57
N TRP A 56 13.82 -3.58 -23.53
CA TRP A 56 14.03 -2.60 -22.48
C TRP A 56 13.66 -3.17 -21.10
N LEU A 57 12.54 -3.89 -20.97
CA LEU A 57 12.16 -4.56 -19.74
C LEU A 57 13.22 -5.58 -19.28
N ALA A 58 13.72 -6.39 -20.20
CA ALA A 58 14.69 -7.44 -19.88
C ALA A 58 16.08 -6.89 -19.50
N THR A 59 16.41 -5.66 -19.91
CA THR A 59 17.72 -5.05 -19.66
C THR A 59 17.62 -3.93 -18.62
N GLU A 60 17.17 -2.74 -19.02
CA GLU A 60 17.22 -1.55 -18.18
C GLU A 60 16.26 -1.65 -16.97
N TRP A 61 14.98 -1.96 -17.21
CA TRP A 61 14.00 -2.04 -16.13
C TRP A 61 14.36 -3.13 -15.12
N ARG A 62 14.73 -4.31 -15.59
CA ARG A 62 15.18 -5.40 -14.72
C ARG A 62 16.42 -5.03 -13.91
N LYS A 63 17.41 -4.39 -14.54
CA LYS A 63 18.62 -3.92 -13.87
C LYS A 63 18.30 -2.95 -12.73
N ASP A 64 17.40 -2.00 -12.96
CA ASP A 64 16.95 -1.03 -11.97
C ASP A 64 16.29 -1.72 -10.78
N LEU A 65 15.44 -2.72 -11.03
CA LEU A 65 14.73 -3.43 -9.97
C LEU A 65 15.61 -4.42 -9.22
N GLU A 66 16.59 -5.05 -9.86
CA GLU A 66 17.60 -5.86 -9.15
C GLU A 66 18.43 -4.98 -8.21
N PHE A 67 18.79 -3.76 -8.61
CA PHE A 67 19.43 -2.80 -7.71
C PHE A 67 18.50 -2.44 -6.53
N ALA A 68 17.26 -2.07 -6.77
CA ALA A 68 16.31 -1.76 -5.71
C ALA A 68 16.08 -2.94 -4.75
N LYS A 69 16.02 -4.16 -5.28
CA LYS A 69 15.90 -5.39 -4.50
C LYS A 69 17.15 -5.66 -3.67
N SER A 70 18.34 -5.45 -4.22
CA SER A 70 19.61 -5.60 -3.49
C SER A 70 19.77 -4.62 -2.32
N LYS A 71 19.10 -3.45 -2.41
CA LYS A 71 19.03 -2.43 -1.36
C LYS A 71 17.89 -2.70 -0.33
N GLY A 72 17.08 -3.73 -0.55
CA GLY A 72 15.89 -4.00 0.27
C GLY A 72 14.78 -2.94 0.10
N TRP A 73 14.79 -2.16 -0.98
CA TRP A 73 13.76 -1.15 -1.23
C TRP A 73 12.47 -1.75 -1.75
N ILE A 74 12.57 -2.89 -2.42
CA ILE A 74 11.47 -3.73 -2.85
C ILE A 74 11.73 -5.18 -2.44
N LYS A 75 10.68 -5.96 -2.25
CA LYS A 75 10.74 -7.38 -1.96
C LYS A 75 10.85 -8.20 -3.23
N ASP A 76 10.07 -7.80 -4.23
CA ASP A 76 10.01 -8.51 -5.51
C ASP A 76 9.44 -7.60 -6.61
N TYR A 77 9.49 -8.09 -7.84
CA TYR A 77 8.89 -7.45 -9.00
C TYR A 77 8.45 -8.49 -10.02
N MET A 78 7.47 -8.15 -10.85
CA MET A 78 6.99 -9.03 -11.89
C MET A 78 6.40 -8.24 -13.07
N VAL A 79 6.33 -8.89 -14.22
CA VAL A 79 5.59 -8.42 -15.40
C VAL A 79 4.44 -9.39 -15.63
N ILE A 80 3.22 -8.88 -15.69
CA ILE A 80 2.01 -9.66 -15.98
C ILE A 80 1.47 -9.21 -17.33
N ALA A 81 1.22 -10.15 -18.23
CA ALA A 81 0.58 -9.87 -19.51
C ALA A 81 -0.94 -10.03 -19.37
N ASN A 82 -1.70 -9.08 -19.93
CA ASN A 82 -3.14 -9.23 -20.14
C ASN A 82 -3.34 -9.96 -21.48
N VAL A 83 -3.63 -11.26 -21.43
CA VAL A 83 -3.71 -12.13 -22.60
C VAL A 83 -4.90 -11.79 -23.51
N HIS A 84 -5.92 -11.12 -22.98
CA HIS A 84 -7.15 -10.74 -23.68
C HIS A 84 -7.51 -9.28 -23.39
N ALA A 85 -6.54 -8.37 -23.52
CA ALA A 85 -6.76 -6.95 -23.29
C ALA A 85 -7.84 -6.41 -24.23
N ARG A 86 -8.76 -5.61 -23.66
CA ARG A 86 -9.70 -4.80 -24.44
C ARG A 86 -9.01 -3.50 -24.84
N SER A 87 -9.64 -2.76 -25.73
CA SER A 87 -9.07 -1.51 -26.26
C SER A 87 -8.79 -0.42 -25.21
N ASP A 88 -9.39 -0.52 -24.02
CA ASP A 88 -9.26 0.41 -22.90
C ASP A 88 -8.47 -0.19 -21.70
N GLU A 89 -7.90 -1.37 -21.88
CA GLU A 89 -7.13 -2.09 -20.87
C GLU A 89 -5.63 -2.11 -21.21
N ALA A 90 -4.79 -2.21 -20.19
CA ALA A 90 -3.36 -2.36 -20.36
C ALA A 90 -3.00 -3.75 -20.92
N ASP A 91 -2.02 -3.83 -21.82
CA ASP A 91 -1.45 -5.08 -22.32
C ASP A 91 -0.53 -5.74 -21.29
N LEU A 92 0.20 -4.92 -20.53
CA LEU A 92 1.13 -5.37 -19.49
C LEU A 92 0.89 -4.60 -18.19
N TYR A 93 1.12 -5.30 -17.08
CA TYR A 93 1.21 -4.70 -15.76
C TYR A 93 2.63 -4.92 -15.23
N LEU A 94 3.33 -3.83 -14.91
CA LEU A 94 4.62 -3.85 -14.22
C LEU A 94 4.36 -3.70 -12.73
N ILE A 95 4.77 -4.68 -11.95
CA ILE A 95 4.47 -4.72 -10.52
C ILE A 95 5.77 -4.67 -9.72
N ARG A 96 5.81 -3.83 -8.68
CA ARG A 96 6.83 -3.79 -7.65
C ARG A 96 6.19 -4.07 -6.31
N VAL A 97 6.73 -5.01 -5.57
CA VAL A 97 6.23 -5.42 -4.25
C VAL A 97 7.07 -4.75 -3.17
N ARG A 98 6.40 -4.03 -2.25
CA ARG A 98 7.03 -3.36 -1.11
C ARG A 98 6.41 -3.83 0.20
N GLU A 99 7.20 -3.87 1.25
CA GLU A 99 6.72 -4.17 2.60
C GLU A 99 5.92 -3.00 3.20
N SER A 100 6.31 -1.77 2.90
CA SER A 100 5.71 -0.57 3.46
C SER A 100 5.81 0.62 2.50
N ILE A 101 5.01 1.64 2.78
CA ILE A 101 5.11 2.95 2.13
C ILE A 101 6.28 3.71 2.77
N VAL A 102 7.18 4.22 1.94
CA VAL A 102 8.34 5.00 2.42
C VAL A 102 7.95 6.42 2.78
N SER A 103 8.60 6.98 3.81
CA SER A 103 8.47 8.41 4.13
C SER A 103 9.11 9.27 3.03
N ALA A 104 8.74 10.56 2.97
CA ALA A 104 9.33 11.50 2.01
C ALA A 104 10.86 11.57 2.15
N ALA A 105 11.38 11.66 3.38
CA ALA A 105 12.80 11.73 3.64
C ALA A 105 13.56 10.47 3.19
N GLU A 106 12.99 9.28 3.42
CA GLU A 106 13.57 8.03 2.94
C GLU A 106 13.49 7.95 1.40
N GLY A 107 12.41 8.45 0.80
CA GLY A 107 12.26 8.54 -0.66
C GLY A 107 13.35 9.38 -1.30
N GLU A 108 13.63 10.58 -0.76
CA GLU A 108 14.71 11.47 -1.22
C GLU A 108 16.09 10.80 -1.11
N LYS A 109 16.37 10.14 0.00
CA LYS A 109 17.62 9.40 0.21
C LYS A 109 17.81 8.30 -0.85
N ARG A 110 16.77 7.48 -1.08
CA ARG A 110 16.78 6.41 -2.08
C ARG A 110 16.95 6.95 -3.49
N GLN A 111 16.29 8.06 -3.80
CA GLN A 111 16.45 8.73 -5.10
C GLN A 111 17.90 9.19 -5.31
N LYS A 112 18.53 9.78 -4.32
CA LYS A 112 19.94 10.20 -4.41
C LYS A 112 20.86 8.99 -4.65
N GLU A 113 20.74 7.94 -3.86
CA GLU A 113 21.52 6.70 -4.04
C GLU A 113 21.30 6.07 -5.44
N TYR A 114 20.06 6.11 -5.93
CA TYR A 114 19.73 5.59 -7.26
C TYR A 114 20.38 6.41 -8.37
N LEU A 115 20.35 7.73 -8.28
CA LEU A 115 20.99 8.63 -9.25
C LEU A 115 22.52 8.43 -9.27
N GLU A 116 23.15 8.30 -8.11
CA GLU A 116 24.57 8.02 -7.98
C GLU A 116 24.93 6.68 -8.64
N TRP A 117 24.14 5.63 -8.39
CA TRP A 117 24.34 4.31 -8.97
C TRP A 117 24.13 4.31 -10.49
N GLN A 118 23.08 4.98 -11.00
CA GLN A 118 22.81 5.09 -12.42
C GLN A 118 23.87 5.90 -13.17
N SER A 119 24.58 6.79 -12.48
CA SER A 119 25.51 7.75 -13.09
C SER A 119 24.87 8.55 -14.24
N LYS A 120 23.56 8.83 -14.11
CA LYS A 120 22.77 9.60 -15.08
C LYS A 120 22.14 10.80 -14.39
N SER A 121 22.01 11.92 -15.11
CA SER A 121 21.21 13.06 -14.66
C SER A 121 19.71 12.76 -14.73
N ILE A 122 18.91 13.48 -13.92
CA ILE A 122 17.44 13.43 -13.98
C ILE A 122 16.95 13.76 -15.40
N GLU A 123 17.54 14.80 -16.03
CA GLU A 123 17.20 15.21 -17.40
C GLU A 123 17.42 14.07 -18.41
N LYS A 124 18.54 13.36 -18.31
CA LYS A 124 18.83 12.21 -19.17
C LYS A 124 17.80 11.10 -18.98
N MET A 125 17.44 10.78 -17.74
CA MET A 125 16.45 9.75 -17.44
C MET A 125 15.05 10.13 -17.94
N GLN A 126 14.68 11.41 -17.82
CA GLN A 126 13.40 11.90 -18.33
C GLN A 126 13.35 11.85 -19.87
N SER A 127 14.42 12.25 -20.54
CA SER A 127 14.55 12.14 -22.01
C SER A 127 14.41 10.69 -22.46
N GLU A 128 15.11 9.75 -21.81
CA GLU A 128 15.00 8.32 -22.12
C GLU A 128 13.58 7.78 -21.87
N SER A 129 12.88 8.31 -20.84
CA SER A 129 11.47 7.95 -20.60
C SER A 129 10.55 8.49 -21.69
N GLY A 130 10.77 9.74 -22.14
CA GLY A 130 10.04 10.34 -23.25
C GLY A 130 10.21 9.57 -24.55
N ASN A 131 11.43 9.14 -24.87
CA ASN A 131 11.72 8.33 -26.05
C ASN A 131 10.97 6.99 -26.08
N ARG A 132 10.61 6.44 -24.90
CA ARG A 132 9.79 5.22 -24.83
C ARG A 132 8.33 5.45 -25.20
N ALA A 133 7.83 6.69 -25.17
CA ALA A 133 6.47 7.03 -25.59
C ALA A 133 6.21 6.71 -27.07
N GLU A 134 7.25 6.56 -27.89
CA GLU A 134 7.12 6.12 -29.29
C GLU A 134 6.53 4.73 -29.45
N TYR A 135 6.67 3.86 -28.44
CA TYR A 135 6.28 2.45 -28.56
C TYR A 135 5.50 1.91 -27.36
N ARG A 136 5.20 2.77 -26.37
CA ARG A 136 4.34 2.41 -25.23
C ARG A 136 3.66 3.64 -24.63
N THR A 137 2.47 3.44 -24.07
CA THR A 137 1.77 4.43 -23.25
C THR A 137 1.64 3.91 -21.82
N VAL A 138 1.86 4.78 -20.82
CA VAL A 138 1.49 4.48 -19.42
C VAL A 138 0.02 4.83 -19.27
N MET A 139 -0.82 3.82 -19.06
CA MET A 139 -2.26 3.98 -18.92
C MET A 139 -2.68 4.28 -17.48
N SER A 140 -2.00 3.68 -16.52
CA SER A 140 -2.36 3.80 -15.11
C SER A 140 -1.13 3.60 -14.22
N ASP A 141 -1.23 4.14 -13.00
CA ASP A 141 -0.30 3.87 -11.90
C ASP A 141 -1.13 3.76 -10.61
N SER A 142 -1.04 2.63 -9.94
CA SER A 142 -1.86 2.30 -8.78
C SER A 142 -1.00 1.77 -7.64
N LEU A 143 -1.33 2.17 -6.42
CA LEU A 143 -0.77 1.59 -5.21
C LEU A 143 -1.85 0.73 -4.55
N LEU A 144 -1.68 -0.57 -4.58
CA LEU A 144 -2.59 -1.56 -4.01
C LEU A 144 -1.99 -2.14 -2.73
N GLN A 145 -2.84 -2.53 -1.80
CA GLN A 145 -2.42 -3.27 -0.62
C GLN A 145 -3.01 -4.67 -0.65
N VAL A 146 -2.16 -5.67 -0.48
CA VAL A 146 -2.62 -7.05 -0.29
C VAL A 146 -3.33 -7.14 1.06
N LEU A 147 -4.55 -7.66 1.08
CA LEU A 147 -5.28 -7.96 2.30
C LEU A 147 -5.23 -9.47 2.56
N LYS A 148 -4.94 -9.84 3.80
CA LYS A 148 -4.90 -11.23 4.27
C LYS A 148 -6.04 -11.46 5.23
N PHE A 149 -6.59 -12.67 5.25
CA PHE A 149 -7.53 -13.06 6.28
C PHE A 149 -6.80 -13.15 7.63
N ARG A 150 -7.48 -12.72 8.69
CA ARG A 150 -7.00 -12.91 10.05
C ARG A 150 -7.29 -14.37 10.44
N ASP A 151 -6.28 -15.07 10.95
CA ASP A 151 -6.40 -16.45 11.46
C ASP A 151 -7.14 -16.49 12.80
#